data_73ccfe54399581adcb17c6176c4e3b97
#
_entry.id   73ccfe54399581adcb17c6176c4e3b97
#
_cell.length_a   1.000
_cell.length_b   1.000
_cell.length_c   1.000
_cell.angle_alpha   90.00
_cell.angle_beta   90.00
_cell.angle_gamma   90.00
#
_symmetry.space_group_name_H-M   'P 1'
#
loop_
_entity.id
_entity.type
_entity.pdbx_description
1 polymer ?
#
loop_
_entity_poly.entity_id
_entity_poly.type
_entity_poly.pdbx_seq_one_letter_code
_entity_poly.pdbx_strand_id
1 'polypeptide(L)'
;LTLTSATTLEWDGKIFDCRTGRGGIRSKKVEGDGATPIGIFPLRQVFFRPDRIRPFASDLPMVSLTPDDGWCDDPTDPAYNRLIKTPYLGSHEVLWRNNHAYDILIVVGYNDSPPIPPKGSAIFIHIMNDEKTPTEGCIAFARGDLIDILSEISPSTQLVVPPHLEQTICPLFSNPLQENYP
;
A
#
# COMPACT_ATOMS: atom_id res chain seq x y z
N LEU A 1 -13.27 0.32 -4.38
CA LEU A 1 -11.99 0.16 -5.08
C LEU A 1 -11.74 -1.34 -5.27
N THR A 2 -11.81 -1.86 -6.49
CA THR A 2 -11.64 -3.29 -6.74
C THR A 2 -10.43 -3.54 -7.63
N LEU A 3 -9.46 -4.29 -7.13
CA LEU A 3 -8.32 -4.73 -7.94
C LEU A 3 -8.81 -5.74 -8.99
N THR A 4 -8.55 -5.47 -10.27
CA THR A 4 -8.97 -6.33 -11.39
C THR A 4 -7.83 -7.14 -11.98
N SER A 5 -6.59 -6.69 -11.76
CA SER A 5 -5.36 -7.42 -12.08
C SER A 5 -4.21 -6.97 -11.16
N ALA A 6 -3.00 -7.51 -11.35
CA ALA A 6 -1.82 -7.01 -10.63
C ALA A 6 -1.41 -5.57 -11.00
N THR A 7 -1.99 -5.01 -12.04
CA THR A 7 -1.63 -3.69 -12.58
C THR A 7 -2.82 -2.77 -12.83
N THR A 8 -4.04 -3.19 -12.52
CA THR A 8 -5.26 -2.39 -12.75
C THR A 8 -6.23 -2.48 -11.59
N LEU A 9 -6.87 -1.38 -11.30
CA LEU A 9 -7.92 -1.24 -10.30
C LEU A 9 -9.12 -0.53 -10.90
N GLU A 10 -10.33 -0.98 -10.57
CA GLU A 10 -11.60 -0.35 -10.96
C GLU A 10 -12.19 0.43 -9.80
N TRP A 11 -12.68 1.64 -10.09
CA TRP A 11 -13.50 2.45 -9.20
C TRP A 11 -14.54 3.25 -9.99
N ASP A 12 -15.80 3.11 -9.62
CA ASP A 12 -16.94 3.83 -10.24
C ASP A 12 -16.97 3.76 -11.78
N GLY A 13 -16.71 2.56 -12.32
CA GLY A 13 -16.67 2.33 -13.77
C GLY A 13 -15.42 2.85 -14.48
N LYS A 14 -14.48 3.45 -13.77
CA LYS A 14 -13.18 3.88 -14.30
C LYS A 14 -12.11 2.84 -13.98
N ILE A 15 -11.16 2.66 -14.90
CA ILE A 15 -9.99 1.79 -14.71
C ILE A 15 -8.76 2.66 -14.48
N PHE A 16 -8.01 2.33 -13.45
CA PHE A 16 -6.77 3.01 -13.07
C PHE A 16 -5.59 2.04 -13.16
N ASP A 17 -4.49 2.49 -13.74
CA ASP A 17 -3.23 1.76 -13.69
C ASP A 17 -2.64 1.82 -12.29
N CYS A 18 -2.21 0.67 -11.80
CA CYS A 18 -1.57 0.58 -10.47
C CYS A 18 -0.37 -0.37 -10.49
N ARG A 19 0.32 -0.44 -9.37
CA ARG A 19 1.37 -1.44 -9.12
C ARG A 19 1.09 -2.11 -7.79
N THR A 20 1.22 -3.43 -7.78
CA THR A 20 1.06 -4.27 -6.59
C THR A 20 2.40 -4.82 -6.12
N GLY A 21 2.37 -5.62 -5.09
CA GLY A 21 3.56 -6.20 -4.47
C GLY A 21 4.36 -7.11 -5.40
N ARG A 22 5.70 -7.04 -5.32
CA ARG A 22 6.62 -7.91 -6.08
C ARG A 22 6.45 -9.40 -5.75
N GLY A 23 5.97 -9.72 -4.54
CA GLY A 23 5.63 -11.07 -4.12
C GLY A 23 4.32 -11.60 -4.68
N GLY A 24 3.63 -10.81 -5.56
CA GLY A 24 2.33 -11.14 -6.13
C GLY A 24 1.17 -10.85 -5.18
N ILE A 25 0.01 -11.42 -5.47
CA ILE A 25 -1.21 -11.27 -4.70
C ILE A 25 -1.45 -12.59 -3.94
N ARG A 26 -1.60 -12.54 -2.60
CA ARG A 26 -1.62 -13.74 -1.76
C ARG A 26 -2.65 -13.67 -0.63
N SER A 27 -3.27 -14.81 -0.33
CA SER A 27 -4.15 -14.98 0.84
C SER A 27 -3.35 -15.22 2.13
N LYS A 28 -2.22 -15.93 2.05
CA LYS A 28 -1.32 -16.19 3.19
C LYS A 28 -0.14 -15.25 3.12
N LYS A 29 -0.14 -14.25 4.00
CA LYS A 29 0.96 -13.29 4.13
C LYS A 29 1.86 -13.60 5.31
N VAL A 30 3.12 -13.28 5.11
CA VAL A 30 4.16 -13.24 6.15
C VAL A 30 4.88 -11.90 6.03
N GLU A 31 5.34 -11.35 7.16
CA GLU A 31 6.11 -10.10 7.14
C GLU A 31 7.31 -10.19 6.18
N GLY A 32 7.50 -9.14 5.37
CA GLY A 32 8.58 -9.07 4.39
C GLY A 32 8.40 -9.91 3.11
N ASP A 33 7.23 -10.55 2.88
CA ASP A 33 6.98 -11.37 1.69
C ASP A 33 6.79 -10.55 0.39
N GLY A 34 6.67 -9.23 0.50
CA GLY A 34 6.47 -8.32 -0.62
C GLY A 34 5.15 -8.51 -1.36
N ALA A 35 4.16 -9.22 -0.78
CA ALA A 35 2.91 -9.55 -1.46
C ALA A 35 1.77 -8.59 -1.06
N THR A 36 0.85 -8.34 -1.99
CA THR A 36 -0.42 -7.65 -1.75
C THR A 36 -1.44 -8.64 -1.19
N PRO A 37 -2.09 -8.34 -0.03
CA PRO A 37 -3.03 -9.27 0.59
C PRO A 37 -4.35 -9.37 -0.16
N ILE A 38 -4.88 -10.59 -0.29
CA ILE A 38 -6.26 -10.85 -0.72
C ILE A 38 -7.21 -10.55 0.43
N GLY A 39 -8.33 -9.90 0.11
CA GLY A 39 -9.38 -9.61 1.08
C GLY A 39 -10.19 -8.38 0.76
N ILE A 40 -10.99 -7.96 1.74
CA ILE A 40 -11.77 -6.73 1.72
C ILE A 40 -11.33 -5.90 2.93
N PHE A 41 -10.81 -4.72 2.67
CA PHE A 41 -10.17 -3.90 3.68
C PHE A 41 -10.78 -2.51 3.76
N PRO A 42 -11.07 -1.98 4.94
CA PRO A 42 -11.44 -0.59 5.09
C PRO A 42 -10.25 0.33 4.82
N LEU A 43 -10.53 1.53 4.35
CA LEU A 43 -9.55 2.62 4.28
C LEU A 43 -9.64 3.43 5.57
N ARG A 44 -8.51 3.64 6.26
CA ARG A 44 -8.52 4.21 7.60
C ARG A 44 -8.35 5.71 7.63
N GLN A 45 -7.26 6.18 7.04
CA GLN A 45 -6.88 7.59 7.05
C GLN A 45 -5.87 7.88 5.96
N VAL A 46 -5.71 9.15 5.65
CA VAL A 46 -4.74 9.66 4.69
C VAL A 46 -3.63 10.37 5.44
N PHE A 47 -2.38 9.96 5.22
CA PHE A 47 -1.22 10.76 5.58
C PHE A 47 -0.73 11.54 4.36
N PHE A 48 -0.23 12.75 4.58
CA PHE A 48 0.32 13.56 3.49
C PHE A 48 1.49 14.43 3.93
N ARG A 49 2.37 14.78 3.00
CA ARG A 49 3.49 15.70 3.16
C ARG A 49 3.01 17.15 3.04
N PRO A 50 2.88 17.90 4.15
CA PRO A 50 2.34 19.26 4.09
C PRO A 50 3.27 20.25 3.37
N ASP A 51 4.55 19.93 3.26
CA ASP A 51 5.56 20.74 2.55
C ASP A 51 5.57 20.51 1.03
N ARG A 52 4.88 19.46 0.53
CA ARG A 52 4.86 19.07 -0.89
C ARG A 52 3.47 18.99 -1.50
N ILE A 53 2.46 18.79 -0.68
CA ILE A 53 1.07 18.57 -1.09
C ILE A 53 0.23 19.75 -0.61
N ARG A 54 -0.44 20.42 -1.55
CA ARG A 54 -1.49 21.37 -1.19
C ARG A 54 -2.70 20.63 -0.68
N PRO A 55 -3.48 21.21 0.26
CA PRO A 55 -4.72 20.60 0.73
C PRO A 55 -5.64 20.21 -0.44
N PHE A 56 -6.18 19.01 -0.37
CA PHE A 56 -7.16 18.48 -1.32
C PHE A 56 -8.39 17.96 -0.54
N ALA A 57 -9.50 17.79 -1.23
CA ALA A 57 -10.72 17.27 -0.62
C ALA A 57 -10.58 15.76 -0.40
N SER A 58 -10.96 15.26 0.77
CA SER A 58 -11.13 13.85 1.08
C SER A 58 -12.08 13.71 2.25
N ASP A 59 -12.99 12.75 2.19
CA ASP A 59 -13.87 12.41 3.32
C ASP A 59 -13.19 11.49 4.34
N LEU A 60 -12.02 10.93 4.02
CA LEU A 60 -11.20 10.21 5.00
C LEU A 60 -10.48 11.18 5.93
N PRO A 61 -10.25 10.79 7.21
CA PRO A 61 -9.42 11.58 8.11
C PRO A 61 -8.04 11.86 7.51
N MET A 62 -7.62 13.12 7.48
CA MET A 62 -6.35 13.55 6.93
C MET A 62 -5.39 13.96 8.05
N VAL A 63 -4.16 13.45 8.00
CA VAL A 63 -3.10 13.72 8.98
C VAL A 63 -1.83 14.15 8.26
N SER A 64 -1.29 15.29 8.67
CA SER A 64 0.01 15.75 8.17
C SER A 64 1.14 14.87 8.71
N LEU A 65 1.99 14.37 7.83
CA LEU A 65 3.24 13.71 8.23
C LEU A 65 4.22 14.71 8.86
N THR A 66 5.02 14.21 9.76
CA THR A 66 6.17 14.90 10.36
C THR A 66 7.46 14.11 10.08
N PRO A 67 8.65 14.74 10.15
CA PRO A 67 9.91 14.07 9.82
C PRO A 67 10.24 12.84 10.67
N ASP A 68 9.62 12.73 11.84
CA ASP A 68 9.81 11.65 12.81
C ASP A 68 8.74 10.55 12.72
N ASP A 69 7.86 10.57 11.72
CA ASP A 69 6.86 9.52 11.53
C ASP A 69 7.46 8.26 10.91
N GLY A 70 7.18 7.12 11.53
CA GLY A 70 7.51 5.79 11.07
C GLY A 70 6.34 4.82 11.29
N TRP A 71 6.44 3.64 10.70
CA TRP A 71 5.47 2.56 10.87
C TRP A 71 6.20 1.29 11.29
N CYS A 72 5.91 0.77 12.48
CA CYS A 72 6.59 -0.40 13.02
C CYS A 72 6.23 -1.66 12.21
N ASP A 73 7.24 -2.33 11.68
CA ASP A 73 7.15 -3.58 10.94
C ASP A 73 7.88 -4.74 11.65
N ASP A 74 8.34 -4.53 12.88
CA ASP A 74 8.99 -5.55 13.70
C ASP A 74 7.95 -6.49 14.34
N PRO A 75 7.86 -7.77 13.93
CA PRO A 75 6.88 -8.70 14.48
C PRO A 75 7.07 -9.02 15.98
N THR A 76 8.21 -8.67 16.57
CA THR A 76 8.50 -8.89 17.99
C THR A 76 8.15 -7.68 18.87
N ASP A 77 7.79 -6.56 18.26
CA ASP A 77 7.51 -5.32 18.96
C ASP A 77 6.01 -5.18 19.30
N PRO A 78 5.66 -4.70 20.50
CA PRO A 78 4.27 -4.42 20.87
C PRO A 78 3.56 -3.39 19.97
N ALA A 79 4.32 -2.51 19.31
CA ALA A 79 3.79 -1.54 18.36
C ALA A 79 3.69 -2.09 16.92
N TYR A 80 3.86 -3.40 16.71
CA TYR A 80 3.76 -4.01 15.38
C TYR A 80 2.51 -3.55 14.62
N ASN A 81 2.72 -3.16 13.36
CA ASN A 81 1.71 -2.61 12.47
C ASN A 81 1.01 -1.36 13.02
N ARG A 82 1.79 -0.45 13.63
CA ARG A 82 1.33 0.82 14.18
C ARG A 82 2.23 1.98 13.77
N LEU A 83 1.63 3.18 13.75
CA LEU A 83 2.38 4.44 13.66
C LEU A 83 3.27 4.58 14.90
N ILE A 84 4.52 4.95 14.69
CA ILE A 84 5.50 5.24 15.74
C ILE A 84 6.21 6.57 15.47
N LYS A 85 6.95 7.04 16.45
CA LYS A 85 7.82 8.20 16.31
C LYS A 85 9.28 7.79 16.39
N THR A 86 10.11 8.34 15.53
CA THR A 86 11.56 8.15 15.56
C THR A 86 12.25 9.24 16.42
N PRO A 87 13.42 8.95 17.04
CA PRO A 87 14.20 7.70 16.93
C PRO A 87 13.48 6.49 17.57
N TYR A 88 13.48 5.35 16.89
CA TYR A 88 12.83 4.11 17.30
C TYR A 88 13.80 2.94 17.17
N LEU A 89 13.82 2.02 18.16
CA LEU A 89 14.80 0.92 18.21
C LEU A 89 14.40 -0.28 17.34
N GLY A 90 13.09 -0.56 17.22
CA GLY A 90 12.57 -1.64 16.41
C GLY A 90 12.65 -1.35 14.90
N SER A 91 12.53 -2.41 14.10
CA SER A 91 12.40 -2.24 12.65
C SER A 91 11.17 -1.42 12.32
N HIS A 92 11.30 -0.51 11.38
CA HIS A 92 10.20 0.36 10.97
C HIS A 92 10.41 0.93 9.57
N GLU A 93 9.31 1.22 8.92
CA GLU A 93 9.29 1.95 7.67
C GLU A 93 9.27 3.46 7.93
N VAL A 94 10.20 4.20 7.30
CA VAL A 94 10.21 5.68 7.38
C VAL A 94 9.10 6.22 6.49
N LEU A 95 8.20 7.05 7.06
CA LEU A 95 7.12 7.65 6.27
C LEU A 95 7.52 8.99 5.64
N TRP A 96 8.46 9.72 6.25
CA TRP A 96 8.97 10.96 5.69
C TRP A 96 10.12 10.69 4.71
N ARG A 97 9.77 10.37 3.44
CA ARG A 97 10.75 9.96 2.42
C ARG A 97 11.26 11.12 1.58
N ASN A 98 12.48 10.99 1.05
CA ASN A 98 13.04 11.95 0.10
C ASN A 98 12.42 11.82 -1.29
N ASN A 99 12.02 10.61 -1.69
CA ASN A 99 11.25 10.37 -2.90
C ASN A 99 9.77 10.78 -2.71
N HIS A 100 8.97 10.72 -3.78
CA HIS A 100 7.58 11.18 -3.77
C HIS A 100 6.56 10.10 -3.40
N ALA A 101 7.00 8.85 -3.11
CA ALA A 101 6.08 7.73 -2.89
C ALA A 101 5.07 8.00 -1.77
N TYR A 102 5.52 8.59 -0.67
CA TYR A 102 4.71 8.85 0.51
C TYR A 102 4.34 10.33 0.67
N ASP A 103 4.37 11.10 -0.41
CA ASP A 103 3.81 12.44 -0.39
C ASP A 103 2.31 12.42 -0.07
N ILE A 104 1.62 11.35 -0.49
CA ILE A 104 0.26 10.96 -0.08
C ILE A 104 0.26 9.46 0.14
N LEU A 105 -0.28 8.99 1.26
CA LEU A 105 -0.53 7.57 1.49
C LEU A 105 -1.84 7.34 2.25
N ILE A 106 -2.57 6.30 1.87
CA ILE A 106 -3.81 5.85 2.52
C ILE A 106 -3.49 4.58 3.30
N VAL A 107 -3.81 4.55 4.58
CA VAL A 107 -3.67 3.36 5.41
C VAL A 107 -4.77 2.37 5.09
N VAL A 108 -4.40 1.19 4.62
CA VAL A 108 -5.31 0.06 4.42
C VAL A 108 -5.45 -0.71 5.73
N GLY A 109 -6.69 -0.99 6.14
CA GLY A 109 -6.99 -1.71 7.38
C GLY A 109 -6.72 -3.21 7.28
N TYR A 110 -5.49 -3.55 6.87
CA TYR A 110 -4.98 -4.90 6.82
C TYR A 110 -4.29 -5.25 8.14
N ASN A 111 -4.62 -6.40 8.73
CA ASN A 111 -3.99 -6.92 9.96
C ASN A 111 -3.82 -5.86 11.07
N ASP A 112 -4.84 -5.05 11.32
CA ASP A 112 -4.72 -3.86 12.17
C ASP A 112 -5.56 -3.89 13.45
N SER A 113 -6.55 -4.77 13.57
CA SER A 113 -7.50 -4.71 14.70
C SER A 113 -7.89 -6.09 15.28
N PRO A 114 -7.08 -6.68 16.16
CA PRO A 114 -5.70 -6.35 16.52
C PRO A 114 -4.71 -6.85 15.47
N PRO A 115 -3.50 -6.29 15.40
CA PRO A 115 -2.41 -6.86 14.62
C PRO A 115 -2.01 -8.24 15.11
N ILE A 116 -1.76 -9.15 14.19
CA ILE A 116 -1.30 -10.52 14.49
C ILE A 116 0.06 -10.73 13.83
N PRO A 117 1.16 -10.68 14.60
CA PRO A 117 2.48 -11.00 14.07
C PRO A 117 2.59 -12.48 13.67
N PRO A 118 3.34 -12.81 12.65
CA PRO A 118 3.98 -12.00 11.63
C PRO A 118 3.17 -11.96 10.33
N LYS A 119 1.86 -11.73 10.38
CA LYS A 119 0.97 -11.80 9.20
C LYS A 119 1.12 -10.64 8.21
N GLY A 120 2.09 -9.76 8.39
CA GLY A 120 2.37 -8.61 7.55
C GLY A 120 1.86 -7.30 8.13
N SER A 121 2.51 -6.21 7.76
CA SER A 121 2.27 -4.85 8.21
C SER A 121 2.36 -3.86 7.06
N ALA A 122 2.16 -2.57 7.33
CA ALA A 122 2.45 -1.44 6.44
C ALA A 122 1.84 -1.58 5.03
N ILE A 123 0.59 -2.03 4.91
CA ILE A 123 -0.11 -2.04 3.63
C ILE A 123 -0.77 -0.69 3.41
N PHE A 124 -0.26 0.02 2.40
CA PHE A 124 -0.73 1.36 2.04
C PHE A 124 -1.15 1.43 0.57
N ILE A 125 -1.98 2.43 0.24
CA ILE A 125 -2.12 2.93 -1.12
C ILE A 125 -1.31 4.23 -1.19
N HIS A 126 -0.40 4.37 -2.16
CA HIS A 126 0.52 5.50 -2.23
C HIS A 126 0.86 5.93 -3.66
N ILE A 127 1.64 7.01 -3.80
CA ILE A 127 2.08 7.50 -5.12
C ILE A 127 3.15 6.56 -5.70
N MET A 128 3.03 6.26 -6.97
CA MET A 128 4.01 5.49 -7.74
C MET A 128 5.28 6.31 -7.94
N ASN A 129 6.43 5.76 -7.60
CA ASN A 129 7.73 6.42 -7.86
C ASN A 129 8.20 6.23 -9.29
N ASP A 130 7.99 5.03 -9.81
CA ASP A 130 8.42 4.59 -11.14
C ASP A 130 7.37 3.63 -11.68
N GLU A 131 6.93 3.87 -12.91
CA GLU A 131 5.91 3.05 -13.58
C GLU A 131 6.32 1.58 -13.76
N LYS A 132 7.61 1.26 -13.67
CA LYS A 132 8.14 -0.09 -13.87
C LYS A 132 8.43 -0.86 -12.59
N THR A 133 8.39 -0.20 -11.43
CA THR A 133 8.79 -0.81 -10.16
C THR A 133 7.58 -1.27 -9.35
N PRO A 134 7.46 -2.57 -8.99
CA PRO A 134 6.43 -3.03 -8.08
C PRO A 134 6.69 -2.54 -6.65
N THR A 135 5.72 -2.72 -5.78
CA THR A 135 5.82 -2.37 -4.37
C THR A 135 6.31 -3.54 -3.52
N GLU A 136 6.47 -3.32 -2.22
CA GLU A 136 6.71 -4.37 -1.22
C GLU A 136 5.40 -4.93 -0.60
N GLY A 137 4.27 -4.80 -1.34
CA GLY A 137 2.95 -5.29 -0.92
C GLY A 137 1.87 -4.21 -0.96
N CYS A 138 2.23 -2.95 -0.97
CA CYS A 138 1.35 -1.81 -1.14
C CYS A 138 0.71 -1.78 -2.55
N ILE A 139 -0.22 -0.83 -2.76
CA ILE A 139 -0.76 -0.53 -4.08
C ILE A 139 -0.36 0.91 -4.42
N ALA A 140 0.31 1.10 -5.56
CA ALA A 140 0.78 2.41 -5.98
C ALA A 140 0.07 2.89 -7.25
N PHE A 141 -0.27 4.19 -7.30
CA PHE A 141 -0.94 4.86 -8.41
C PHE A 141 -0.15 6.06 -8.89
N ALA A 142 -0.37 6.48 -10.12
CA ALA A 142 0.04 7.80 -10.55
C ALA A 142 -0.58 8.87 -9.63
N ARG A 143 0.15 9.96 -9.37
CA ARG A 143 -0.27 10.99 -8.41
C ARG A 143 -1.64 11.59 -8.74
N GLY A 144 -1.91 11.85 -10.02
CA GLY A 144 -3.20 12.40 -10.46
C GLY A 144 -4.34 11.45 -10.13
N ASP A 145 -4.19 10.18 -10.51
CA ASP A 145 -5.19 9.14 -10.28
C ASP A 145 -5.48 8.94 -8.79
N LEU A 146 -4.45 8.98 -7.92
CA LEU A 146 -4.63 8.87 -6.47
C LEU A 146 -5.42 10.04 -5.90
N ILE A 147 -5.18 11.26 -6.39
CA ILE A 147 -5.93 12.45 -5.96
C ILE A 147 -7.38 12.37 -6.44
N ASP A 148 -7.63 11.95 -7.68
CA ASP A 148 -8.98 11.76 -8.21
C ASP A 148 -9.76 10.72 -7.39
N ILE A 149 -9.15 9.56 -7.11
CA ILE A 149 -9.71 8.53 -6.23
C ILE A 149 -10.06 9.12 -4.86
N LEU A 150 -9.13 9.85 -4.24
CA LEU A 150 -9.31 10.43 -2.90
C LEU A 150 -10.45 11.45 -2.82
N SER A 151 -10.76 12.13 -3.92
CA SER A 151 -11.87 13.09 -3.98
C SER A 151 -13.26 12.44 -4.06
N GLU A 152 -13.32 11.15 -4.42
CA GLU A 152 -14.56 10.40 -4.66
C GLU A 152 -14.85 9.34 -3.58
N ILE A 153 -13.85 8.91 -2.80
CA ILE A 153 -14.03 7.87 -1.77
C ILE A 153 -14.56 8.45 -0.46
N SER A 154 -15.22 7.59 0.31
CA SER A 154 -15.80 7.90 1.62
C SER A 154 -15.28 6.94 2.70
N PRO A 155 -15.57 7.19 4.00
CA PRO A 155 -15.20 6.25 5.08
C PRO A 155 -15.81 4.85 4.95
N SER A 156 -16.86 4.68 4.14
CA SER A 156 -17.46 3.37 3.85
C SER A 156 -16.80 2.65 2.67
N THR A 157 -15.93 3.33 1.92
CA THR A 157 -15.22 2.74 0.78
C THR A 157 -14.23 1.67 1.25
N GLN A 158 -14.23 0.54 0.56
CA GLN A 158 -13.34 -0.58 0.85
C GLN A 158 -12.42 -0.86 -0.34
N LEU A 159 -11.20 -1.29 -0.05
CA LEU A 159 -10.32 -1.93 -1.01
C LEU A 159 -10.69 -3.41 -1.10
N VAL A 160 -11.01 -3.88 -2.30
CA VAL A 160 -11.29 -5.28 -2.60
C VAL A 160 -10.15 -5.86 -3.42
N VAL A 161 -9.50 -6.89 -2.91
CA VAL A 161 -8.50 -7.69 -3.62
C VAL A 161 -9.06 -9.11 -3.77
N PRO A 162 -9.62 -9.46 -4.95
CA PRO A 162 -10.38 -10.70 -5.12
C PRO A 162 -9.50 -11.95 -5.07
N PRO A 163 -10.04 -13.10 -4.56
CA PRO A 163 -9.30 -14.37 -4.47
C PRO A 163 -8.85 -14.96 -5.82
N HIS A 164 -9.56 -14.66 -6.90
CA HIS A 164 -9.18 -15.17 -8.23
C HIS A 164 -7.87 -14.56 -8.75
N LEU A 165 -7.37 -13.51 -8.11
CA LEU A 165 -6.06 -12.90 -8.42
C LEU A 165 -4.91 -13.56 -7.66
N GLU A 166 -5.15 -14.61 -6.87
CA GLU A 166 -4.10 -15.29 -6.12
C GLU A 166 -2.97 -15.76 -7.03
N GLN A 167 -1.71 -15.56 -6.60
CA GLN A 167 -0.48 -15.85 -7.35
C GLN A 167 -0.25 -15.01 -8.61
N THR A 168 -1.11 -14.03 -8.91
CA THR A 168 -0.85 -13.08 -9.99
C THR A 168 0.37 -12.23 -9.65
N ILE A 169 1.45 -12.40 -10.42
CA ILE A 169 2.68 -11.60 -10.30
C ILE A 169 2.58 -10.44 -11.29
N CYS A 170 3.08 -9.26 -10.90
CA CYS A 170 3.15 -8.12 -11.81
C CYS A 170 4.00 -8.50 -13.05
N PRO A 171 3.47 -8.40 -14.29
CA PRO A 171 4.13 -8.89 -15.51
C PRO A 171 5.51 -8.27 -15.78
N LEU A 172 5.82 -7.14 -15.15
CA LEU A 172 7.12 -6.44 -15.29
C LEU A 172 8.28 -7.21 -14.63
N PHE A 173 8.02 -8.33 -13.95
CA PHE A 173 9.00 -9.17 -13.23
C PHE A 173 8.95 -10.65 -13.56
N SER A 174 8.26 -11.07 -14.62
CA SER A 174 8.51 -12.38 -15.21
C SER A 174 9.92 -12.39 -15.78
N ASN A 175 10.84 -12.98 -15.01
CA ASN A 175 12.23 -13.13 -15.41
C ASN A 175 12.30 -14.02 -16.67
N PRO A 176 12.81 -13.57 -17.83
CA PRO A 176 12.87 -14.37 -19.06
C PRO A 176 13.89 -15.52 -18.99
N LEU A 177 14.45 -15.84 -17.82
CA LEU A 177 15.55 -16.80 -17.66
C LEU A 177 15.13 -18.20 -17.15
N GLN A 178 13.83 -18.55 -17.12
CA GLN A 178 13.39 -19.90 -16.75
C GLN A 178 12.94 -20.79 -17.93
N GLU A 179 13.11 -20.36 -19.17
CA GLU A 179 13.02 -21.26 -20.31
C GLU A 179 14.42 -21.48 -20.88
N ASN A 180 15.10 -22.54 -20.43
CA ASN A 180 16.08 -23.35 -21.14
C ASN A 180 17.06 -24.01 -20.14
N TYR A 181 16.65 -25.17 -19.60
CA TYR A 181 17.61 -26.25 -19.35
C TYR A 181 17.00 -27.55 -19.88
N PRO A 182 17.72 -28.28 -20.76
CA PRO A 182 17.30 -29.54 -21.35
C PRO A 182 17.24 -30.66 -20.31
#